data_7347db600c0fbf9ab129b1b57efb96b8
#
_entry.id   7347db600c0fbf9ab129b1b57efb96b8
#
_cell.length_a   1.000
_cell.length_b   1.000
_cell.length_c   1.000
_cell.angle_alpha   90.00
_cell.angle_beta   90.00
_cell.angle_gamma   90.00
#
_symmetry.space_group_name_H-M   'P 1'
#
loop_
_entity.id
_entity.type
_entity.pdbx_description
1 polymer ?
#
loop_
_entity_poly.entity_id
_entity_poly.type
_entity_poly.pdbx_seq_one_letter_code
_entity_poly.pdbx_strand_id
1 'polypeptide(L)'
;MKKRLYISIPITGMEEKSRIKAAQLQKHFEAQGYEVINPFEIGFHLEKLHDLCGHKPPTWANYMEWCVWALRSCDIIFFCVGWACSKGCTVEMEESIKFKKEIIYE
;
A
#
# COMPACT_ATOMS: atom_id res chain seq x y z
N MET A 1 -18.70 -8.01 9.26
CA MET A 1 -18.01 -7.15 8.30
C MET A 1 -16.59 -7.65 8.05
N LYS A 2 -16.14 -7.56 6.81
CA LYS A 2 -14.77 -7.94 6.46
C LYS A 2 -13.79 -6.93 7.04
N LYS A 3 -12.68 -7.41 7.57
CA LYS A 3 -11.57 -6.54 7.95
C LYS A 3 -10.81 -6.11 6.71
N ARG A 4 -10.30 -4.87 6.72
CA ARG A 4 -9.49 -4.32 5.64
C ARG A 4 -8.03 -4.46 5.96
N LEU A 5 -7.28 -4.99 5.00
CA LEU A 5 -5.86 -5.24 5.14
C LEU A 5 -5.11 -4.44 4.06
N TYR A 6 -4.13 -3.64 4.49
CA TYR A 6 -3.27 -2.88 3.60
C TYR A 6 -1.94 -3.60 3.44
N ILE A 7 -1.46 -3.71 2.20
CA ILE A 7 -0.16 -4.32 1.90
C ILE A 7 0.90 -3.22 1.85
N SER A 8 1.85 -3.24 2.79
CA SER A 8 3.01 -2.36 2.77
C SER A 8 4.19 -3.12 2.18
N ILE A 9 4.64 -2.71 1.00
CA ILE A 9 5.64 -3.44 0.24
C ILE A 9 6.69 -2.48 -0.34
N PRO A 10 8.00 -2.81 -0.26
CA PRO A 10 9.03 -2.01 -0.91
C PRO A 10 8.83 -2.00 -2.43
N ILE A 11 8.85 -0.82 -3.04
CA ILE A 11 8.57 -0.65 -4.47
C ILE A 11 9.77 -0.10 -5.23
N THR A 12 10.41 0.95 -4.72
CA THR A 12 11.48 1.65 -5.42
C THR A 12 12.64 0.71 -5.78
N GLY A 13 12.96 0.62 -7.06
CA GLY A 13 14.00 -0.27 -7.58
C GLY A 13 13.57 -1.72 -7.75
N MET A 14 12.32 -2.05 -7.39
CA MET A 14 11.79 -3.42 -7.45
C MET A 14 10.37 -3.47 -8.03
N GLU A 15 10.02 -2.48 -8.84
CA GLU A 15 8.63 -2.22 -9.25
C GLU A 15 7.93 -3.46 -9.80
N GLU A 16 8.55 -4.18 -10.73
CA GLU A 16 7.92 -5.35 -11.37
C GLU A 16 7.75 -6.51 -10.38
N LYS A 17 8.80 -6.83 -9.64
CA LYS A 17 8.75 -7.91 -8.64
C LYS A 17 7.71 -7.61 -7.56
N SER A 18 7.68 -6.37 -7.08
CA SER A 18 6.77 -5.95 -6.01
C SER A 18 5.33 -5.95 -6.50
N ARG A 19 5.09 -5.53 -7.75
CA ARG A 19 3.76 -5.56 -8.35
C ARG A 19 3.21 -6.99 -8.40
N ILE A 20 4.02 -7.92 -8.86
CA ILE A 20 3.63 -9.34 -8.94
C ILE A 20 3.36 -9.89 -7.54
N LYS A 21 4.26 -9.63 -6.60
CA LYS A 21 4.13 -10.10 -5.23
C LYS A 21 2.87 -9.53 -4.55
N ALA A 22 2.62 -8.25 -4.72
CA ALA A 22 1.44 -7.61 -4.15
C ALA A 22 0.15 -8.22 -4.69
N ALA A 23 0.09 -8.53 -5.99
CA ALA A 23 -1.06 -9.17 -6.60
C ALA A 23 -1.28 -10.58 -6.04
N GLN A 24 -0.21 -11.34 -5.81
CA GLN A 24 -0.28 -12.67 -5.22
C GLN A 24 -0.77 -12.61 -3.76
N LEU A 25 -0.25 -11.67 -2.99
CA LEU A 25 -0.66 -11.46 -1.60
C LEU A 25 -2.12 -11.04 -1.52
N GLN A 26 -2.56 -10.18 -2.43
CA GLN A 26 -3.95 -9.75 -2.49
C GLN A 26 -4.87 -10.95 -2.68
N LYS A 27 -4.59 -11.80 -3.63
CA LYS A 27 -5.35 -13.04 -3.86
C LYS A 27 -5.39 -13.92 -2.61
N HIS A 28 -4.23 -14.10 -1.99
CA HIS A 28 -4.09 -14.93 -0.80
C HIS A 28 -4.98 -14.43 0.33
N PHE A 29 -4.92 -13.16 0.64
CA PHE A 29 -5.70 -12.59 1.74
C PHE A 29 -7.18 -12.46 1.41
N GLU A 30 -7.53 -12.15 0.16
CA GLU A 30 -8.94 -12.13 -0.26
C GLU A 30 -9.58 -13.50 -0.10
N ALA A 31 -8.84 -14.58 -0.38
CA ALA A 31 -9.32 -15.94 -0.18
C ALA A 31 -9.57 -16.25 1.30
N GLN A 32 -8.92 -15.52 2.22
CA GLN A 32 -9.14 -15.65 3.65
C GLN A 32 -10.27 -14.76 4.18
N GLY A 33 -10.90 -13.98 3.31
CA GLY A 33 -12.04 -13.15 3.67
C GLY A 33 -11.73 -11.69 3.97
N TYR A 34 -10.50 -11.22 3.71
CA TYR A 34 -10.16 -9.81 3.89
C TYR A 34 -10.51 -8.98 2.67
N GLU A 35 -10.84 -7.71 2.90
CA GLU A 35 -10.76 -6.69 1.85
C GLU A 35 -9.33 -6.20 1.81
N VAL A 36 -8.70 -6.28 0.65
CA VAL A 36 -7.27 -5.95 0.51
C VAL A 36 -7.07 -4.66 -0.25
N ILE A 37 -6.27 -3.76 0.32
CA ILE A 37 -5.84 -2.53 -0.34
C ILE A 37 -4.41 -2.75 -0.83
N ASN A 38 -4.25 -2.68 -2.15
CA ASN A 38 -2.97 -2.88 -2.83
C ASN A 38 -2.44 -1.52 -3.28
N PRO A 39 -1.25 -1.08 -2.85
CA PRO A 39 -0.73 0.24 -3.21
C PRO A 39 -0.55 0.45 -4.72
N PHE A 40 -0.35 -0.60 -5.49
CA PHE A 40 -0.26 -0.47 -6.94
C PHE A 40 -1.59 -0.08 -7.58
N GLU A 41 -2.71 -0.52 -7.02
CA GLU A 41 -4.03 -0.08 -7.48
C GLU A 41 -4.24 1.40 -7.19
N ILE A 42 -3.81 1.86 -6.01
CA ILE A 42 -3.87 3.28 -5.65
C ILE A 42 -3.05 4.10 -6.64
N GLY A 43 -1.82 3.66 -6.93
CA GLY A 43 -0.93 4.33 -7.87
C GLY A 43 -1.53 4.41 -9.27
N PHE A 44 -2.10 3.32 -9.75
CA PHE A 44 -2.75 3.27 -11.05
C PHE A 44 -3.90 4.29 -11.16
N HIS A 45 -4.77 4.34 -10.17
CA HIS A 45 -5.90 5.27 -10.17
C HIS A 45 -5.43 6.72 -10.06
N LEU A 46 -4.41 6.99 -9.26
CA LEU A 46 -3.87 8.33 -9.10
C LEU A 46 -3.24 8.84 -10.39
N GLU A 47 -2.46 8.00 -11.08
CA GLU A 47 -1.85 8.33 -12.37
C GLU A 47 -2.92 8.67 -13.41
N LYS A 48 -3.95 7.84 -13.47
CA LYS A 48 -5.06 8.05 -14.41
C LYS A 48 -5.80 9.34 -14.12
N LEU A 49 -6.04 9.65 -12.84
CA LEU A 49 -6.72 10.87 -12.45
C LEU A 49 -5.91 12.10 -12.82
N HIS A 50 -4.59 12.09 -12.55
CA HIS A 50 -3.70 13.19 -12.94
C HIS A 50 -3.71 13.42 -14.45
N ASP A 51 -3.66 12.34 -15.22
CA ASP A 51 -3.70 12.41 -16.68
C ASP A 51 -5.00 13.01 -17.18
N LEU A 52 -6.13 12.54 -16.66
CA LEU A 52 -7.46 13.05 -17.05
C LEU A 52 -7.65 14.52 -16.72
N CYS A 53 -7.04 15.00 -15.64
CA CYS A 53 -7.12 16.40 -15.22
C CYS A 53 -6.06 17.30 -15.89
N GLY A 54 -5.20 16.72 -16.74
CA GLY A 54 -4.14 17.46 -17.41
C GLY A 54 -2.98 17.87 -16.51
N HIS A 55 -2.81 17.20 -15.38
CA HIS A 55 -1.71 17.44 -14.46
C HIS A 55 -0.47 16.63 -14.84
N LYS A 56 0.69 17.07 -14.36
CA LYS A 56 1.92 16.29 -14.48
C LYS A 56 1.78 14.96 -13.73
N PRO A 57 2.58 13.92 -14.09
CA PRO A 57 2.54 12.66 -13.36
C PRO A 57 2.72 12.87 -11.85
N PRO A 58 2.08 12.02 -11.01
CA PRO A 58 2.19 12.16 -9.56
C PRO A 58 3.64 12.04 -9.07
N THR A 59 3.98 12.81 -8.05
CA THR A 59 5.26 12.71 -7.37
C THR A 59 5.21 11.58 -6.33
N TRP A 60 6.37 11.19 -5.81
CA TRP A 60 6.43 10.24 -4.71
C TRP A 60 5.59 10.71 -3.51
N ALA A 61 5.63 12.01 -3.20
CA ALA A 61 4.84 12.58 -2.12
C ALA A 61 3.34 12.42 -2.36
N ASN A 62 2.89 12.59 -3.60
CA ASN A 62 1.49 12.37 -3.96
C ASN A 62 1.07 10.92 -3.71
N TYR A 63 1.90 9.95 -4.14
CA TYR A 63 1.63 8.53 -3.90
C TYR A 63 1.55 8.22 -2.41
N MET A 64 2.48 8.74 -1.61
CA MET A 64 2.51 8.49 -0.18
C MET A 64 1.28 9.07 0.53
N GLU A 65 0.85 10.26 0.13
CA GLU A 65 -0.34 10.89 0.70
C GLU A 65 -1.58 10.00 0.54
N TRP A 66 -1.78 9.48 -0.67
CA TRP A 66 -2.93 8.60 -0.94
C TRP A 66 -2.79 7.23 -0.26
N CYS A 67 -1.58 6.67 -0.25
CA CYS A 67 -1.34 5.40 0.43
C CYS A 67 -1.58 5.50 1.94
N VAL A 68 -1.10 6.57 2.58
CA VAL A 68 -1.30 6.81 4.00
C VAL A 68 -2.79 7.01 4.30
N TRP A 69 -3.49 7.77 3.45
CA TRP A 69 -4.91 7.97 3.60
C TRP A 69 -5.67 6.63 3.54
N ALA A 70 -5.33 5.77 2.60
CA ALA A 70 -5.95 4.45 2.48
C ALA A 70 -5.60 3.55 3.67
N LEU A 71 -4.35 3.58 4.12
CA LEU A 71 -3.87 2.83 5.28
C LEU A 71 -4.69 3.17 6.54
N ARG A 72 -5.01 4.44 6.73
CA ARG A 72 -5.80 4.89 7.87
C ARG A 72 -7.19 4.25 7.93
N SER A 73 -7.74 3.87 6.78
CA SER A 73 -9.05 3.22 6.70
C SER A 73 -8.98 1.71 6.94
N CYS A 74 -7.78 1.14 7.03
CA CYS A 74 -7.59 -0.30 7.20
C CYS A 74 -7.45 -0.69 8.67
N ASP A 75 -7.79 -1.94 8.97
CA ASP A 75 -7.68 -2.51 10.32
C ASP A 75 -6.32 -3.14 10.54
N ILE A 76 -5.76 -3.74 9.50
CA ILE A 76 -4.53 -4.53 9.56
C ILE A 76 -3.57 -4.01 8.49
N ILE A 77 -2.30 -3.87 8.86
CA ILE A 77 -1.24 -3.50 7.92
C ILE A 77 -0.25 -4.65 7.85
N PHE A 78 -0.08 -5.21 6.66
CA PHE A 78 0.84 -6.32 6.42
C PHE A 78 2.15 -5.79 5.84
N PHE A 79 3.24 -5.96 6.57
CA PHE A 79 4.57 -5.48 6.14
C PHE A 79 5.35 -6.61 5.49
N CYS A 80 5.70 -6.42 4.22
CA CYS A 80 6.51 -7.36 3.47
C CYS A 80 7.98 -7.30 3.88
N VAL A 81 8.71 -8.38 3.65
CA VAL A 81 10.16 -8.44 3.88
C VAL A 81 10.85 -7.26 3.19
N GLY A 82 11.79 -6.64 3.88
CA GLY A 82 12.52 -5.48 3.39
C GLY A 82 11.90 -4.14 3.73
N TRP A 83 10.79 -4.12 4.45
CA TRP A 83 10.07 -2.88 4.78
C TRP A 83 10.95 -1.87 5.51
N ALA A 84 11.84 -2.33 6.40
CA ALA A 84 12.68 -1.45 7.21
C ALA A 84 13.70 -0.65 6.38
N CYS A 85 14.03 -1.13 5.18
CA CYS A 85 14.95 -0.46 4.26
C CYS A 85 14.22 0.37 3.20
N SER A 86 12.89 0.42 3.26
CA SER A 86 12.06 1.16 2.33
C SER A 86 11.54 2.44 2.97
N LYS A 87 11.82 3.58 2.36
CA LYS A 87 11.37 4.88 2.86
C LYS A 87 9.84 4.93 2.97
N GLY A 88 9.14 4.43 1.96
CA GLY A 88 7.68 4.41 1.96
C GLY A 88 7.12 3.52 3.05
N CYS A 89 7.67 2.31 3.20
CA CYS A 89 7.22 1.39 4.23
C CYS A 89 7.48 1.90 5.64
N THR A 90 8.60 2.61 5.87
CA THR A 90 8.88 3.19 7.20
C THR A 90 7.90 4.31 7.55
N VAL A 91 7.50 5.12 6.57
CA VAL A 91 6.43 6.12 6.78
C VAL A 91 5.13 5.42 7.14
N GLU A 92 4.81 4.34 6.44
CA GLU A 92 3.59 3.56 6.70
C GLU A 92 3.64 2.88 8.08
N MET A 93 4.80 2.45 8.53
CA MET A 93 4.99 1.89 9.87
C MET A 93 4.71 2.95 10.94
N GLU A 94 5.26 4.16 10.78
CA GLU A 94 5.02 5.27 11.71
C GLU A 94 3.51 5.58 11.81
N GLU A 95 2.83 5.64 10.68
CA GLU A 95 1.39 5.89 10.64
C GLU A 95 0.60 4.75 11.28
N SER A 96 1.02 3.51 11.07
CA SER A 96 0.38 2.33 11.65
C SER A 96 0.43 2.35 13.18
N ILE A 97 1.58 2.74 13.73
CA ILE A 97 1.76 2.88 15.19
C ILE A 97 0.91 4.04 15.70
N LYS A 98 0.96 5.18 15.02
CA LYS A 98 0.23 6.38 15.40
C LYS A 98 -1.28 6.13 15.50
N PHE A 99 -1.83 5.38 14.56
CA PHE A 99 -3.27 5.07 14.52
C PHE A 99 -3.61 3.73 15.15
N LYS A 100 -2.66 3.10 15.85
CA LYS A 100 -2.85 1.85 16.62
C LYS A 100 -3.43 0.72 15.77
N LYS A 101 -2.92 0.57 14.56
CA LYS A 101 -3.34 -0.51 13.67
C LYS A 101 -2.72 -1.83 14.10
N GLU A 102 -3.41 -2.93 13.78
CA GLU A 102 -2.83 -4.26 13.93
C GLU A 102 -1.73 -4.43 12.88
N ILE A 103 -0.55 -4.87 13.30
CA ILE A 103 0.60 -5.03 12.39
C ILE A 103 0.92 -6.51 12.28
N ILE A 104 1.01 -6.98 11.03
CA ILE A 104 1.42 -8.34 10.70
C ILE A 104 2.66 -8.25 9.82
N TYR A 105 3.67 -9.06 10.10
CA TYR A 105 4.89 -9.14 9.31
C TYR A 105 4.88 -10.41 8.47
N GLU A 106 5.46 -10.30 7.28
CA GLU A 106 5.66 -11.44 6.40
C GLU A 106 6.60 -12.47 7.01
#